data_65de7211cdf48b5fcb88b73402d4ba0b
#
_entry.id   65de7211cdf48b5fcb88b73402d4ba0b
#
_cell.length_a   1.000
_cell.length_b   1.000
_cell.length_c   1.000
_cell.angle_alpha   90.00
_cell.angle_beta   90.00
_cell.angle_gamma   90.00
#
_symmetry.space_group_name_H-M   'P 1'
#
loop_
_entity.id
_entity.type
_entity.pdbx_description
1 polymer ?
#
loop_
_entity_poly.entity_id
_entity_poly.type
_entity_poly.pdbx_seq_one_letter_code
_entity_poly.pdbx_strand_id
1 'polypeptide(L)'
;MSSVGYEYDAQTYWKEQDFQTSARLHLQHWIWNYQLGYQVHPLVDIGGARPLKIADVACGNGAWLLEVQRKWPMHEYHGFDLTSSHFPGSPWLPKNVNFSVWDLFTDIPTHMQGAFDIVHIRTIASAVRNNDVQPIVQKLLGVLKPGGYLQWDEQDSSTLKCRVVSESTDTKSSTKSLVAVQKALHAGHGMLWDWLHDLPSTLEKANCEIMVNDVFNPSPELSRAWADNLLTVCMGVIDRIPERDMLLPKASDLPQSISRKSYAELVQKAAVESTKGAWMGMNQVVIVAKKSG
;
A
#
# COMPACT_ATOMS: atom_id res chain seq x y z
N MET A 1 -18.39 -18.73 -22.05
CA MET A 1 -18.21 -17.28 -21.95
C MET A 1 -16.77 -17.07 -21.52
N SER A 2 -15.90 -16.67 -22.44
CA SER A 2 -14.48 -16.48 -22.15
C SER A 2 -14.34 -15.25 -21.24
N SER A 3 -13.88 -15.47 -20.00
CA SER A 3 -13.33 -14.43 -19.18
C SER A 3 -12.20 -13.79 -19.99
N VAL A 4 -12.35 -12.53 -20.36
CA VAL A 4 -11.24 -11.76 -20.91
C VAL A 4 -10.28 -11.55 -19.74
N GLY A 5 -9.37 -12.53 -19.59
CA GLY A 5 -8.25 -12.41 -18.66
C GLY A 5 -7.35 -11.29 -19.15
N TYR A 6 -7.49 -10.12 -18.55
CA TYR A 6 -6.43 -9.15 -18.54
C TYR A 6 -5.36 -9.77 -17.65
N GLU A 7 -4.27 -10.26 -18.25
CA GLU A 7 -3.11 -10.68 -17.46
C GLU A 7 -2.53 -9.44 -16.80
N TYR A 8 -2.96 -9.19 -15.58
CA TYR A 8 -2.26 -8.30 -14.68
C TYR A 8 -0.97 -9.02 -14.30
N ASP A 9 0.05 -8.80 -15.11
CA ASP A 9 1.40 -9.17 -14.78
C ASP A 9 1.88 -8.21 -13.70
N ALA A 10 2.09 -8.72 -12.48
CA ALA A 10 2.70 -7.95 -11.39
C ALA A 10 4.03 -7.33 -11.85
N GLN A 11 4.78 -8.01 -12.75
CA GLN A 11 5.99 -7.47 -13.34
C GLN A 11 5.72 -6.24 -14.21
N THR A 12 4.58 -6.13 -14.87
CA THR A 12 4.23 -4.94 -15.67
C THR A 12 3.87 -3.75 -14.79
N TYR A 13 3.22 -3.97 -13.65
CA TYR A 13 2.93 -2.90 -12.67
C TYR A 13 4.21 -2.20 -12.20
N TRP A 14 5.29 -2.95 -12.05
CA TRP A 14 6.55 -2.47 -11.49
C TRP A 14 7.56 -2.00 -12.53
N LYS A 15 7.30 -2.20 -13.84
CA LYS A 15 8.22 -1.81 -14.92
C LYS A 15 8.23 -0.32 -15.26
N GLU A 16 7.14 0.38 -14.98
CA GLU A 16 7.02 1.83 -15.25
C GLU A 16 7.26 2.63 -13.97
N GLN A 17 8.49 2.55 -13.47
CA GLN A 17 8.91 3.29 -12.28
C GLN A 17 9.51 4.63 -12.72
N ASP A 18 8.63 5.60 -12.93
CA ASP A 18 8.99 6.96 -13.27
C ASP A 18 9.07 7.87 -12.03
N PHE A 19 9.46 9.13 -12.25
CA PHE A 19 9.51 10.12 -11.19
C PHE A 19 8.13 10.42 -10.58
N GLN A 20 7.03 10.23 -11.32
CA GLN A 20 5.67 10.46 -10.80
C GLN A 20 5.33 9.41 -9.75
N THR A 21 5.67 8.14 -9.99
CA THR A 21 5.52 7.06 -9.02
C THR A 21 6.38 7.33 -7.77
N SER A 22 7.62 7.77 -7.94
CA SER A 22 8.49 8.11 -6.81
C SER A 22 7.92 9.28 -6.00
N ALA A 23 7.47 10.36 -6.65
CA ALA A 23 6.84 11.51 -5.99
C ALA A 23 5.57 11.10 -5.23
N ARG A 24 4.74 10.21 -5.84
CA ARG A 24 3.55 9.67 -5.22
C ARG A 24 3.87 8.86 -3.94
N LEU A 25 4.94 8.06 -3.95
CA LEU A 25 5.38 7.30 -2.78
C LEU A 25 5.80 8.23 -1.63
N HIS A 26 6.48 9.35 -1.92
CA HIS A 26 6.79 10.35 -0.91
C HIS A 26 5.53 11.02 -0.35
N LEU A 27 4.58 11.39 -1.22
CA LEU A 27 3.30 11.94 -0.79
C LEU A 27 2.50 10.95 0.06
N GLN A 28 2.47 9.67 -0.34
CA GLN A 28 1.83 8.60 0.42
C GLN A 28 2.46 8.47 1.82
N HIS A 29 3.79 8.45 1.89
CA HIS A 29 4.50 8.39 3.16
C HIS A 29 4.17 9.58 4.06
N TRP A 30 4.12 10.80 3.51
CA TRP A 30 3.72 11.99 4.26
C TRP A 30 2.29 11.88 4.79
N ILE A 31 1.32 11.41 3.97
CA ILE A 31 -0.08 11.18 4.39
C ILE A 31 -0.13 10.21 5.57
N TRP A 32 0.62 9.10 5.51
CA TRP A 32 0.69 8.12 6.58
C TRP A 32 1.22 8.73 7.88
N ASN A 33 2.34 9.44 7.81
CA ASN A 33 2.94 10.06 8.98
C ASN A 33 2.04 11.10 9.63
N TYR A 34 1.39 11.93 8.81
CA TYR A 34 0.44 12.92 9.32
C TYR A 34 -0.74 12.25 10.01
N GLN A 35 -1.30 11.22 9.40
CA GLN A 35 -2.48 10.52 9.90
C GLN A 35 -2.19 9.75 11.20
N LEU A 36 -1.07 9.06 11.27
CA LEU A 36 -0.73 8.20 12.41
C LEU A 36 0.00 8.94 13.54
N GLY A 37 0.80 9.96 13.21
CA GLY A 37 1.65 10.65 14.16
C GLY A 37 2.90 9.86 14.59
N TYR A 38 3.11 8.68 14.00
CA TYR A 38 4.29 7.82 14.26
C TYR A 38 4.68 7.04 13.00
N GLN A 39 5.92 6.54 12.94
CA GLN A 39 6.42 5.60 11.93
C GLN A 39 6.39 4.16 12.47
N VAL A 40 6.86 4.00 13.70
CA VAL A 40 6.81 2.74 14.44
C VAL A 40 5.81 2.91 15.56
N HIS A 41 4.86 1.98 15.68
CA HIS A 41 3.80 2.05 16.68
C HIS A 41 4.39 2.11 18.10
N PRO A 42 3.87 2.96 19.00
CA PRO A 42 4.45 3.15 20.35
C PRO A 42 4.57 1.90 21.22
N LEU A 43 3.79 0.85 20.95
CA LEU A 43 3.89 -0.43 21.64
C LEU A 43 5.04 -1.33 21.14
N VAL A 44 5.70 -0.97 20.05
CA VAL A 44 6.90 -1.67 19.57
C VAL A 44 8.11 -1.15 20.32
N ASP A 45 8.79 -2.02 21.06
CA ASP A 45 10.01 -1.65 21.80
C ASP A 45 11.20 -1.44 20.84
N ILE A 46 11.31 -0.22 20.34
CA ILE A 46 12.42 0.21 19.48
C ILE A 46 13.48 1.03 20.26
N GLY A 47 13.15 1.50 21.46
CA GLY A 47 14.01 2.40 22.25
C GLY A 47 15.02 1.72 23.17
N GLY A 48 15.12 0.38 23.12
CA GLY A 48 16.01 -0.39 24.01
C GLY A 48 17.50 -0.11 23.82
N ALA A 49 18.30 -0.53 24.80
CA ALA A 49 19.74 -0.24 24.84
C ALA A 49 20.58 -1.01 23.79
N ARG A 50 20.06 -2.12 23.24
CA ARG A 50 20.77 -2.90 22.22
C ARG A 50 20.40 -2.44 20.81
N PRO A 51 21.35 -2.46 19.86
CA PRO A 51 21.00 -2.28 18.44
C PRO A 51 20.07 -3.38 17.96
N LEU A 52 19.04 -3.00 17.19
CA LEU A 52 18.09 -3.89 16.54
C LEU A 52 18.40 -3.99 15.05
N LYS A 53 17.96 -5.09 14.41
CA LYS A 53 17.89 -5.20 12.96
C LYS A 53 16.44 -4.99 12.52
N ILE A 54 16.24 -4.00 11.67
CA ILE A 54 14.91 -3.55 11.22
C ILE A 54 14.82 -3.74 9.72
N ALA A 55 13.78 -4.42 9.27
CA ALA A 55 13.49 -4.60 7.85
C ALA A 55 12.24 -3.80 7.45
N ASP A 56 12.29 -3.18 6.28
CA ASP A 56 11.15 -2.62 5.55
C ASP A 56 10.97 -3.44 4.27
N VAL A 57 9.93 -4.25 4.20
CA VAL A 57 9.65 -5.14 3.07
C VAL A 57 8.65 -4.48 2.13
N ALA A 58 8.90 -4.56 0.82
CA ALA A 58 8.24 -3.74 -0.20
C ALA A 58 8.43 -2.23 0.09
N CYS A 59 9.67 -1.85 0.35
CA CYS A 59 10.05 -0.54 0.89
C CYS A 59 9.91 0.62 -0.12
N GLY A 60 9.68 0.34 -1.41
CA GLY A 60 9.56 1.34 -2.47
C GLY A 60 10.79 2.23 -2.54
N ASN A 61 10.61 3.53 -2.28
CA ASN A 61 11.69 4.51 -2.27
C ASN A 61 12.44 4.64 -0.93
N GLY A 62 12.13 3.78 0.05
CA GLY A 62 12.79 3.74 1.36
C GLY A 62 12.46 4.91 2.29
N ALA A 63 11.45 5.71 1.99
CA ALA A 63 11.11 6.90 2.79
C ALA A 63 10.82 6.55 4.25
N TRP A 64 10.08 5.47 4.52
CA TRP A 64 9.81 5.01 5.89
C TRP A 64 11.10 4.62 6.61
N LEU A 65 11.92 3.79 5.97
CA LEU A 65 13.15 3.28 6.56
C LEU A 65 14.14 4.39 6.93
N LEU A 66 14.30 5.38 6.04
CA LEU A 66 15.20 6.52 6.25
C LEU A 66 14.68 7.44 7.38
N GLU A 67 13.37 7.62 7.50
CA GLU A 67 12.81 8.43 8.58
C GLU A 67 12.94 7.75 9.93
N VAL A 68 12.72 6.42 10.01
CA VAL A 68 12.95 5.62 11.22
C VAL A 68 14.43 5.65 11.62
N GLN A 69 15.34 5.48 10.64
CA GLN A 69 16.78 5.57 10.90
C GLN A 69 17.20 6.92 11.47
N ARG A 70 16.65 8.01 10.94
CA ARG A 70 16.96 9.35 11.45
C ARG A 70 16.53 9.54 12.90
N LYS A 71 15.44 8.91 13.30
CA LYS A 71 14.90 9.00 14.67
C LYS A 71 15.63 8.08 15.64
N TRP A 72 16.07 6.91 15.20
CA TRP A 72 16.80 5.91 15.99
C TRP A 72 18.09 5.45 15.29
N PRO A 73 19.14 6.28 15.23
CA PRO A 73 20.31 6.03 14.39
C PRO A 73 21.21 4.87 14.86
N MET A 74 20.92 4.25 16.01
CA MET A 74 21.72 3.18 16.61
C MET A 74 21.45 1.78 16.03
N HIS A 75 20.38 1.59 15.24
CA HIS A 75 19.96 0.30 14.72
C HIS A 75 20.53 0.02 13.33
N GLU A 76 20.38 -1.20 12.84
CA GLU A 76 20.73 -1.63 11.49
C GLU A 76 19.44 -1.73 10.64
N TYR A 77 19.45 -1.16 9.44
CA TYR A 77 18.27 -0.96 8.60
C TYR A 77 18.42 -1.63 7.25
N HIS A 78 17.41 -2.40 6.84
CA HIS A 78 17.37 -3.13 5.59
C HIS A 78 16.05 -2.86 4.85
N GLY A 79 16.14 -2.24 3.67
CA GLY A 79 15.01 -2.08 2.75
C GLY A 79 15.05 -3.16 1.68
N PHE A 80 13.90 -3.81 1.45
CA PHE A 80 13.75 -4.82 0.41
C PHE A 80 12.60 -4.45 -0.52
N ASP A 81 12.83 -4.53 -1.81
CA ASP A 81 11.79 -4.35 -2.82
C ASP A 81 12.07 -5.25 -4.04
N LEU A 82 11.05 -5.46 -4.86
CA LEU A 82 11.16 -6.25 -6.09
C LEU A 82 12.16 -5.63 -7.09
N THR A 83 12.38 -4.32 -7.02
CA THR A 83 13.24 -3.57 -7.94
C THR A 83 14.02 -2.49 -7.20
N SER A 84 15.20 -2.17 -7.71
CA SER A 84 16.06 -1.10 -7.18
C SER A 84 15.77 0.28 -7.79
N SER A 85 14.78 0.40 -8.69
CA SER A 85 14.56 1.63 -9.49
C SER A 85 14.25 2.87 -8.65
N HIS A 86 13.71 2.70 -7.45
CA HIS A 86 13.40 3.80 -6.54
C HIS A 86 14.36 3.92 -5.35
N PHE A 87 15.33 3.01 -5.24
CA PHE A 87 16.26 3.07 -4.11
C PHE A 87 17.08 4.38 -4.13
N PRO A 88 17.31 4.97 -2.97
CA PRO A 88 18.25 6.09 -2.87
C PRO A 88 19.65 5.69 -3.29
N GLY A 89 20.40 6.61 -3.86
CA GLY A 89 21.79 6.36 -4.29
C GLY A 89 22.70 5.97 -3.12
N SER A 90 23.34 4.82 -3.20
CA SER A 90 24.16 4.21 -2.13
C SER A 90 25.20 5.16 -1.50
N PRO A 91 25.89 6.07 -2.25
CA PRO A 91 26.85 6.99 -1.64
C PRO A 91 26.25 8.00 -0.64
N TRP A 92 24.92 8.18 -0.68
CA TRP A 92 24.21 9.15 0.16
C TRP A 92 23.54 8.50 1.37
N LEU A 93 23.61 7.17 1.49
CA LEU A 93 22.98 6.44 2.58
C LEU A 93 23.81 6.51 3.86
N PRO A 94 23.15 6.56 5.04
CA PRO A 94 23.81 6.28 6.30
C PRO A 94 24.46 4.89 6.28
N LYS A 95 25.61 4.74 6.93
CA LYS A 95 26.40 3.49 6.92
C LYS A 95 25.64 2.25 7.45
N ASN A 96 24.62 2.47 8.24
CA ASN A 96 23.77 1.44 8.85
C ASN A 96 22.48 1.18 8.07
N VAL A 97 22.37 1.66 6.82
CA VAL A 97 21.22 1.46 5.94
C VAL A 97 21.66 0.72 4.69
N ASN A 98 20.95 -0.36 4.37
CA ASN A 98 21.16 -1.17 3.16
C ASN A 98 19.84 -1.36 2.42
N PHE A 99 19.87 -1.26 1.09
CA PHE A 99 18.76 -1.64 0.22
C PHE A 99 19.18 -2.80 -0.68
N SER A 100 18.29 -3.77 -0.82
CA SER A 100 18.53 -4.97 -1.65
C SER A 100 17.27 -5.38 -2.39
N VAL A 101 17.44 -5.91 -3.59
CA VAL A 101 16.34 -6.50 -4.34
C VAL A 101 16.00 -7.86 -3.75
N TRP A 102 14.73 -8.04 -3.42
CA TRP A 102 14.17 -9.33 -3.01
C TRP A 102 12.70 -9.41 -3.42
N ASP A 103 12.37 -10.43 -4.20
CA ASP A 103 10.98 -10.76 -4.50
C ASP A 103 10.39 -11.56 -3.34
N LEU A 104 9.39 -10.96 -2.68
CA LEU A 104 8.70 -11.53 -1.52
C LEU A 104 8.09 -12.92 -1.81
N PHE A 105 7.81 -13.23 -3.07
CA PHE A 105 7.25 -14.53 -3.47
C PHE A 105 8.30 -15.61 -3.74
N THR A 106 9.59 -15.28 -3.67
CA THR A 106 10.69 -16.23 -3.79
C THR A 106 11.12 -16.80 -2.43
N ASP A 107 12.08 -17.72 -2.42
CA ASP A 107 12.62 -18.24 -1.19
C ASP A 107 13.33 -17.17 -0.37
N ILE A 108 13.24 -17.29 0.96
CA ILE A 108 13.95 -16.41 1.88
C ILE A 108 15.43 -16.73 1.83
N PRO A 109 16.31 -15.78 1.48
CA PRO A 109 17.75 -15.98 1.54
C PRO A 109 18.19 -16.42 2.95
N THR A 110 19.11 -17.37 3.04
CA THR A 110 19.52 -17.98 4.32
C THR A 110 19.94 -16.94 5.36
N HIS A 111 20.62 -15.86 4.95
CA HIS A 111 21.07 -14.80 5.84
C HIS A 111 19.94 -13.90 6.38
N MET A 112 18.74 -13.99 5.81
CA MET A 112 17.57 -13.25 6.23
C MET A 112 16.64 -14.06 7.15
N GLN A 113 16.80 -15.38 7.20
CA GLN A 113 15.93 -16.25 8.00
C GLN A 113 16.06 -15.95 9.49
N GLY A 114 14.94 -15.52 10.11
CA GLY A 114 14.91 -15.14 11.53
C GLY A 114 15.93 -14.06 11.89
N ALA A 115 16.22 -13.14 10.98
CA ALA A 115 17.32 -12.17 11.15
C ALA A 115 16.86 -10.84 11.78
N PHE A 116 15.60 -10.47 11.68
CA PHE A 116 15.12 -9.13 12.01
C PHE A 116 14.34 -9.11 13.32
N ASP A 117 14.58 -8.06 14.12
CA ASP A 117 13.87 -7.80 15.38
C ASP A 117 12.53 -7.11 15.12
N ILE A 118 12.47 -6.25 14.09
CA ILE A 118 11.26 -5.58 13.63
C ILE A 118 11.18 -5.75 12.10
N VAL A 119 10.01 -6.12 11.62
CA VAL A 119 9.66 -6.15 10.20
C VAL A 119 8.49 -5.22 9.99
N HIS A 120 8.63 -4.30 9.06
CA HIS A 120 7.57 -3.43 8.59
C HIS A 120 7.19 -3.78 7.15
N ILE A 121 5.92 -3.65 6.83
CA ILE A 121 5.40 -3.71 5.46
C ILE A 121 4.25 -2.74 5.32
N ARG A 122 4.15 -2.06 4.17
CA ARG A 122 3.06 -1.11 3.94
C ARG A 122 2.53 -1.14 2.51
N THR A 123 1.18 -1.10 2.39
CA THR A 123 0.46 -0.98 1.11
C THR A 123 0.81 -2.07 0.10
N ILE A 124 0.83 -3.32 0.55
CA ILE A 124 1.11 -4.52 -0.26
C ILE A 124 -0.16 -5.15 -0.86
N ALA A 125 -1.35 -4.62 -0.57
CA ALA A 125 -2.62 -5.22 -0.98
C ALA A 125 -2.72 -5.51 -2.48
N SER A 126 -2.05 -4.69 -3.32
CA SER A 126 -1.98 -4.95 -4.76
C SER A 126 -1.28 -6.26 -5.15
N ALA A 127 -0.53 -6.88 -4.26
CA ALA A 127 0.12 -8.18 -4.46
C ALA A 127 -0.72 -9.36 -3.96
N VAL A 128 -1.72 -9.13 -3.10
CA VAL A 128 -2.62 -10.17 -2.61
C VAL A 128 -3.68 -10.48 -3.66
N ARG A 129 -3.87 -11.75 -3.99
CA ARG A 129 -4.86 -12.23 -4.96
C ARG A 129 -5.83 -13.18 -4.29
N ASN A 130 -7.12 -13.05 -4.63
CA ASN A 130 -8.18 -13.97 -4.19
C ASN A 130 -8.21 -14.16 -2.66
N ASN A 131 -7.91 -13.10 -1.91
CA ASN A 131 -7.79 -13.12 -0.44
C ASN A 131 -6.70 -14.06 0.12
N ASP A 132 -5.76 -14.54 -0.70
CA ASP A 132 -4.67 -15.39 -0.23
C ASP A 132 -3.47 -14.56 0.23
N VAL A 133 -3.46 -14.22 1.52
CA VAL A 133 -2.37 -13.49 2.19
C VAL A 133 -1.34 -14.43 2.82
N GLN A 134 -1.62 -15.74 2.90
CA GLN A 134 -0.78 -16.73 3.57
C GLN A 134 0.69 -16.74 3.09
N PRO A 135 0.99 -16.71 1.77
CA PRO A 135 2.38 -16.69 1.30
C PRO A 135 3.17 -15.50 1.85
N ILE A 136 2.54 -14.31 1.89
CA ILE A 136 3.18 -13.09 2.40
C ILE A 136 3.42 -13.21 3.90
N VAL A 137 2.41 -13.63 4.68
CA VAL A 137 2.55 -13.84 6.13
C VAL A 137 3.69 -14.81 6.44
N GLN A 138 3.77 -15.94 5.73
CA GLN A 138 4.85 -16.93 5.93
C GLN A 138 6.23 -16.32 5.69
N LYS A 139 6.41 -15.51 4.64
CA LYS A 139 7.70 -14.89 4.32
C LYS A 139 8.07 -13.83 5.37
N LEU A 140 7.14 -12.97 5.77
CA LEU A 140 7.39 -11.94 6.80
C LEU A 140 7.75 -12.58 8.15
N LEU A 141 7.02 -13.59 8.56
CA LEU A 141 7.34 -14.33 9.79
C LEU A 141 8.62 -15.16 9.66
N GLY A 142 8.95 -15.61 8.45
CA GLY A 142 10.19 -16.36 8.18
C GLY A 142 11.45 -15.52 8.34
N VAL A 143 11.39 -14.22 8.04
CA VAL A 143 12.51 -13.29 8.26
C VAL A 143 12.54 -12.70 9.68
N LEU A 144 11.42 -12.73 10.40
CA LEU A 144 11.27 -12.19 11.74
C LEU A 144 11.82 -13.17 12.79
N LYS A 145 12.60 -12.67 13.75
CA LYS A 145 13.06 -13.42 14.92
C LYS A 145 11.90 -13.88 15.78
N PRO A 146 12.05 -14.98 16.54
CA PRO A 146 11.19 -15.25 17.68
C PRO A 146 11.20 -14.06 18.66
N GLY A 147 10.04 -13.65 19.16
CA GLY A 147 9.86 -12.47 20.00
C GLY A 147 9.93 -11.12 19.26
N GLY A 148 10.16 -11.11 17.95
CA GLY A 148 10.20 -9.90 17.13
C GLY A 148 8.81 -9.35 16.79
N TYR A 149 8.75 -8.13 16.29
CA TYR A 149 7.52 -7.41 15.95
C TYR A 149 7.33 -7.29 14.45
N LEU A 150 6.12 -7.61 13.97
CA LEU A 150 5.64 -7.27 12.64
C LEU A 150 4.69 -6.09 12.75
N GLN A 151 5.00 -4.98 12.07
CA GLN A 151 4.05 -3.90 11.84
C GLN A 151 3.60 -3.92 10.39
N TRP A 152 2.29 -4.06 10.18
CA TRP A 152 1.65 -4.06 8.88
C TRP A 152 0.71 -2.87 8.76
N ASP A 153 1.05 -1.95 7.88
CA ASP A 153 0.26 -0.76 7.58
C ASP A 153 -0.44 -0.95 6.22
N GLU A 154 -1.77 -0.87 6.16
CA GLU A 154 -2.49 -1.13 4.91
C GLU A 154 -3.62 -0.13 4.64
N GLN A 155 -3.95 0.03 3.38
CA GLN A 155 -5.13 0.78 2.93
C GLN A 155 -6.28 -0.18 2.66
N ASP A 156 -7.40 0.01 3.38
CA ASP A 156 -8.59 -0.80 3.17
C ASP A 156 -9.43 -0.25 2.02
N SER A 157 -9.16 -0.72 0.80
CA SER A 157 -9.93 -0.30 -0.37
C SER A 157 -11.37 -0.81 -0.40
N SER A 158 -11.77 -1.72 0.48
CA SER A 158 -13.19 -2.05 0.64
C SER A 158 -13.98 -0.82 1.09
N THR A 159 -13.34 0.05 1.88
CA THR A 159 -13.88 1.31 2.40
C THR A 159 -13.71 2.51 1.45
N LEU A 160 -13.07 2.31 0.28
CA LEU A 160 -12.88 3.36 -0.71
C LEU A 160 -14.22 3.97 -1.12
N LYS A 161 -14.35 5.27 -0.96
CA LYS A 161 -15.55 6.01 -1.34
C LYS A 161 -15.26 7.45 -1.77
N CYS A 162 -16.19 8.02 -2.54
CA CYS A 162 -16.22 9.45 -2.77
C CYS A 162 -16.62 10.16 -1.48
N ARG A 163 -15.82 11.13 -1.07
CA ARG A 163 -16.05 12.01 0.07
C ARG A 163 -16.16 13.44 -0.43
N VAL A 164 -16.79 14.30 0.34
CA VAL A 164 -16.95 15.72 0.03
C VAL A 164 -16.58 16.55 1.25
N VAL A 165 -15.94 17.70 1.02
CA VAL A 165 -15.61 18.65 2.11
C VAL A 165 -16.82 19.42 2.59
N SER A 166 -17.90 19.49 1.77
CA SER A 166 -19.19 20.11 2.13
C SER A 166 -20.33 19.38 1.43
N GLU A 167 -21.48 19.25 2.09
CA GLU A 167 -22.70 18.66 1.51
C GLU A 167 -23.24 19.46 0.31
N SER A 168 -22.93 20.76 0.24
CA SER A 168 -23.27 21.63 -0.91
C SER A 168 -22.42 21.38 -2.15
N THR A 169 -21.49 20.42 -2.13
CA THR A 169 -20.65 20.07 -3.29
C THR A 169 -21.48 19.26 -4.29
N ASP A 170 -22.10 19.93 -5.25
CA ASP A 170 -22.93 19.31 -6.29
C ASP A 170 -22.12 18.51 -7.35
N THR A 171 -20.81 18.76 -7.42
CA THR A 171 -19.94 18.18 -8.43
C THR A 171 -19.13 17.01 -7.86
N LYS A 172 -19.74 15.82 -7.83
CA LYS A 172 -19.11 14.58 -7.31
C LYS A 172 -19.39 13.34 -8.15
N SER A 173 -20.09 13.51 -9.29
CA SER A 173 -20.53 12.37 -10.10
C SER A 173 -19.38 11.61 -10.72
N SER A 174 -18.38 12.31 -11.26
CA SER A 174 -17.19 11.69 -11.86
C SER A 174 -16.31 11.00 -10.83
N THR A 175 -16.14 11.58 -9.66
CA THR A 175 -15.40 10.97 -8.55
C THR A 175 -16.09 9.70 -8.06
N LYS A 176 -17.44 9.70 -7.95
CA LYS A 176 -18.20 8.49 -7.61
C LYS A 176 -18.03 7.40 -8.66
N SER A 177 -18.19 7.75 -9.94
CA SER A 177 -18.01 6.80 -11.05
C SER A 177 -16.58 6.27 -11.09
N LEU A 178 -15.56 7.11 -10.83
CA LEU A 178 -14.16 6.66 -10.78
C LEU A 178 -13.94 5.67 -9.64
N VAL A 179 -14.48 5.92 -8.44
CA VAL A 179 -14.45 4.97 -7.31
C VAL A 179 -15.09 3.64 -7.70
N ALA A 180 -16.27 3.67 -8.33
CA ALA A 180 -16.96 2.46 -8.75
C ALA A 180 -16.16 1.67 -9.81
N VAL A 181 -15.57 2.36 -10.79
CA VAL A 181 -14.69 1.76 -11.80
C VAL A 181 -13.46 1.12 -11.14
N GLN A 182 -12.79 1.82 -10.20
CA GLN A 182 -11.64 1.27 -9.48
C GLN A 182 -12.01 -0.02 -8.75
N LYS A 183 -13.12 -0.04 -8.01
CA LYS A 183 -13.59 -1.25 -7.32
C LYS A 183 -13.87 -2.40 -8.29
N ALA A 184 -14.49 -2.12 -9.42
CA ALA A 184 -14.76 -3.12 -10.46
C ALA A 184 -13.47 -3.68 -11.07
N LEU A 185 -12.50 -2.82 -11.38
CA LEU A 185 -11.18 -3.23 -11.87
C LEU A 185 -10.43 -4.09 -10.84
N HIS A 186 -10.42 -3.67 -9.58
CA HIS A 186 -9.80 -4.45 -8.50
C HIS A 186 -10.41 -5.84 -8.40
N ALA A 187 -11.74 -5.93 -8.32
CA ALA A 187 -12.45 -7.21 -8.24
C ALA A 187 -12.17 -8.10 -9.48
N GLY A 188 -12.15 -7.50 -10.68
CA GLY A 188 -11.83 -8.21 -11.94
C GLY A 188 -10.42 -8.81 -11.95
N HIS A 189 -9.49 -8.27 -11.16
CA HIS A 189 -8.12 -8.76 -11.01
C HIS A 189 -7.92 -9.62 -9.75
N GLY A 190 -8.99 -10.01 -9.06
CA GLY A 190 -8.89 -10.78 -7.82
C GLY A 190 -8.26 -9.99 -6.67
N MET A 191 -8.19 -8.66 -6.77
CA MET A 191 -7.79 -7.80 -5.65
C MET A 191 -9.00 -7.57 -4.77
N LEU A 192 -9.10 -8.37 -3.71
CA LEU A 192 -10.14 -8.33 -2.70
C LEU A 192 -9.51 -7.89 -1.37
N TRP A 193 -10.32 -7.47 -0.41
CA TRP A 193 -9.82 -6.93 0.86
C TRP A 193 -10.35 -7.65 2.10
N ASP A 194 -11.10 -8.75 1.94
CA ASP A 194 -11.58 -9.53 3.10
C ASP A 194 -10.42 -10.09 3.92
N TRP A 195 -9.31 -10.47 3.24
CA TRP A 195 -8.09 -10.94 3.90
C TRP A 195 -7.54 -9.95 4.92
N LEU A 196 -7.71 -8.64 4.71
CA LEU A 196 -7.22 -7.62 5.64
C LEU A 196 -8.00 -7.63 6.96
N HIS A 197 -9.30 -7.88 6.88
CA HIS A 197 -10.15 -8.04 8.07
C HIS A 197 -9.83 -9.33 8.83
N ASP A 198 -9.43 -10.39 8.09
CA ASP A 198 -9.04 -11.68 8.65
C ASP A 198 -7.55 -11.75 9.04
N LEU A 199 -6.74 -10.74 8.70
CA LEU A 199 -5.30 -10.76 8.94
C LEU A 199 -4.92 -10.94 10.42
N PRO A 200 -5.58 -10.31 11.41
CA PRO A 200 -5.30 -10.59 12.81
C PRO A 200 -5.44 -12.08 13.15
N SER A 201 -6.56 -12.71 12.77
CA SER A 201 -6.78 -14.14 13.03
C SER A 201 -5.80 -15.03 12.27
N THR A 202 -5.36 -14.59 11.08
CA THR A 202 -4.34 -15.30 10.30
C THR A 202 -2.98 -15.28 11.00
N LEU A 203 -2.60 -14.15 11.57
CA LEU A 203 -1.36 -13.99 12.34
C LEU A 203 -1.42 -14.76 13.67
N GLU A 204 -2.57 -14.77 14.36
CA GLU A 204 -2.76 -15.59 15.58
C GLU A 204 -2.57 -17.08 15.29
N LYS A 205 -3.18 -17.59 14.19
CA LYS A 205 -2.98 -18.99 13.74
C LYS A 205 -1.53 -19.29 13.36
N ALA A 206 -0.75 -18.27 13.01
CA ALA A 206 0.68 -18.36 12.73
C ALA A 206 1.56 -18.14 13.99
N ASN A 207 1.00 -18.31 15.19
CA ASN A 207 1.67 -18.14 16.49
C ASN A 207 2.20 -16.70 16.73
N CYS A 208 1.39 -15.69 16.41
CA CYS A 208 1.65 -14.32 16.78
C CYS A 208 0.62 -13.83 17.80
N GLU A 209 1.04 -12.98 18.72
CA GLU A 209 0.17 -12.19 19.59
C GLU A 209 -0.19 -10.88 18.88
N ILE A 210 -1.47 -10.56 18.75
CA ILE A 210 -1.91 -9.28 18.19
C ILE A 210 -1.85 -8.22 19.28
N MET A 211 -0.93 -7.27 19.10
CA MET A 211 -0.72 -6.14 20.01
C MET A 211 -1.61 -4.95 19.65
N VAL A 212 -1.87 -4.75 18.36
CA VAL A 212 -2.63 -3.63 17.80
C VAL A 212 -3.43 -4.09 16.59
N ASN A 213 -4.64 -3.57 16.48
CA ASN A 213 -5.47 -3.66 15.28
C ASN A 213 -6.30 -2.37 15.18
N ASP A 214 -5.67 -1.30 14.72
CA ASP A 214 -6.24 0.04 14.67
C ASP A 214 -6.74 0.38 13.27
N VAL A 215 -7.89 1.07 13.21
CA VAL A 215 -8.48 1.56 11.97
C VAL A 215 -8.63 3.07 12.04
N PHE A 216 -8.04 3.77 11.08
CA PHE A 216 -8.07 5.22 10.97
C PHE A 216 -8.94 5.65 9.80
N ASN A 217 -9.93 6.49 10.05
CA ASN A 217 -10.63 7.19 8.98
C ASN A 217 -9.72 8.27 8.39
N PRO A 218 -9.74 8.49 7.07
CA PRO A 218 -8.90 9.52 6.47
C PRO A 218 -9.31 10.91 6.97
N SER A 219 -8.37 11.66 7.49
CA SER A 219 -8.54 13.02 8.00
C SER A 219 -9.00 13.97 6.91
N PRO A 220 -10.09 14.76 7.11
CA PRO A 220 -10.63 15.67 6.09
C PRO A 220 -9.63 16.74 5.63
N GLU A 221 -8.74 17.22 6.50
CA GLU A 221 -7.68 18.17 6.18
C GLU A 221 -6.67 17.61 5.19
N LEU A 222 -6.55 16.30 5.07
CA LEU A 222 -5.73 15.62 4.08
C LEU A 222 -6.46 15.38 2.74
N SER A 223 -7.70 15.87 2.58
CA SER A 223 -8.54 15.61 1.40
C SER A 223 -7.84 15.90 0.08
N ARG A 224 -7.08 17.00 0.01
CA ARG A 224 -6.31 17.35 -1.19
C ARG A 224 -5.14 16.37 -1.43
N ALA A 225 -4.38 16.04 -0.41
CA ALA A 225 -3.26 15.11 -0.50
C ALA A 225 -3.76 13.69 -0.89
N TRP A 226 -4.88 13.24 -0.33
CA TRP A 226 -5.54 12.00 -0.72
C TRP A 226 -5.99 12.00 -2.18
N ALA A 227 -6.63 13.11 -2.63
CA ALA A 227 -7.04 13.25 -4.02
C ALA A 227 -5.83 13.16 -4.96
N ASP A 228 -4.77 13.92 -4.70
CA ASP A 228 -3.58 13.95 -5.53
C ASP A 228 -2.89 12.57 -5.57
N ASN A 229 -2.79 11.88 -4.43
CA ASN A 229 -2.20 10.55 -4.35
C ASN A 229 -3.02 9.52 -5.17
N LEU A 230 -4.34 9.42 -4.92
CA LEU A 230 -5.18 8.42 -5.57
C LEU A 230 -5.43 8.71 -7.04
N LEU A 231 -5.54 9.97 -7.44
CA LEU A 231 -5.62 10.34 -8.86
C LEU A 231 -4.33 9.98 -9.60
N THR A 232 -3.17 10.15 -8.97
CA THR A 232 -1.88 9.71 -9.56
C THR A 232 -1.85 8.20 -9.74
N VAL A 233 -2.38 7.41 -8.79
CA VAL A 233 -2.56 5.96 -8.98
C VAL A 233 -3.46 5.68 -10.17
N CYS A 234 -4.61 6.36 -10.28
CA CYS A 234 -5.53 6.20 -11.41
C CYS A 234 -4.88 6.56 -12.75
N MET A 235 -4.05 7.61 -12.79
CA MET A 235 -3.30 7.97 -14.00
C MET A 235 -2.33 6.87 -14.42
N GLY A 236 -1.62 6.24 -13.47
CA GLY A 236 -0.69 5.15 -13.75
C GLY A 236 -1.35 3.86 -14.28
N VAL A 237 -2.67 3.75 -14.22
CA VAL A 237 -3.42 2.60 -14.79
C VAL A 237 -3.99 2.88 -16.18
N ILE A 238 -3.96 4.13 -16.68
CA ILE A 238 -4.59 4.51 -17.96
C ILE A 238 -4.14 3.61 -19.11
N ASP A 239 -2.83 3.40 -19.26
CA ASP A 239 -2.27 2.62 -20.37
C ASP A 239 -2.55 1.12 -20.27
N ARG A 240 -3.04 0.67 -19.12
CA ARG A 240 -3.45 -0.73 -18.90
C ARG A 240 -4.91 -0.97 -19.24
N ILE A 241 -5.71 0.08 -19.35
CA ILE A 241 -7.09 -0.02 -19.81
C ILE A 241 -7.09 -0.27 -21.33
N PRO A 242 -7.87 -1.25 -21.83
CA PRO A 242 -7.94 -1.51 -23.26
C PRO A 242 -8.40 -0.28 -24.05
N GLU A 243 -7.88 -0.14 -25.28
CA GLU A 243 -8.32 0.93 -26.18
C GLU A 243 -9.80 0.78 -26.57
N ARG A 244 -10.23 -0.48 -26.78
CA ARG A 244 -11.64 -0.82 -27.07
C ARG A 244 -12.47 -0.81 -25.78
N ASP A 245 -13.77 -0.60 -25.93
CA ASP A 245 -14.71 -0.68 -24.82
C ASP A 245 -14.71 -2.07 -24.18
N MET A 246 -14.55 -2.08 -22.85
CA MET A 246 -14.66 -3.22 -21.97
C MET A 246 -15.95 -3.07 -21.16
N LEU A 247 -16.82 -4.08 -21.21
CA LEU A 247 -18.06 -4.07 -20.42
C LEU A 247 -17.76 -4.18 -18.93
N LEU A 248 -18.47 -3.38 -18.15
CA LEU A 248 -18.41 -3.42 -16.70
C LEU A 248 -19.67 -4.08 -16.11
N PRO A 249 -19.61 -4.58 -14.86
CA PRO A 249 -20.80 -5.08 -14.17
C PRO A 249 -21.90 -4.02 -14.10
N LYS A 250 -23.16 -4.44 -14.14
CA LYS A 250 -24.30 -3.50 -14.00
C LYS A 250 -24.40 -3.01 -12.58
N ALA A 251 -24.18 -1.70 -12.35
CA ALA A 251 -24.38 -1.02 -11.07
C ALA A 251 -24.70 0.46 -11.30
N SER A 252 -25.33 1.11 -10.31
CA SER A 252 -25.87 2.47 -10.44
C SER A 252 -24.84 3.55 -10.77
N ASP A 253 -23.64 3.44 -10.19
CA ASP A 253 -22.58 4.45 -10.33
C ASP A 253 -21.51 4.04 -11.36
N LEU A 254 -21.67 2.85 -12.00
CA LEU A 254 -20.77 2.34 -13.03
C LEU A 254 -21.24 2.72 -14.42
N PRO A 255 -20.34 3.16 -15.33
CA PRO A 255 -20.64 3.21 -16.75
C PRO A 255 -20.86 1.78 -17.29
N GLN A 256 -21.61 1.65 -18.38
CA GLN A 256 -21.84 0.33 -19.00
C GLN A 256 -20.56 -0.30 -19.54
N SER A 257 -19.66 0.54 -20.04
CA SER A 257 -18.34 0.15 -20.54
C SER A 257 -17.30 1.20 -20.22
N ILE A 258 -16.04 0.80 -20.30
CA ILE A 258 -14.90 1.67 -20.14
C ILE A 258 -13.84 1.34 -21.20
N SER A 259 -13.24 2.36 -21.80
CA SER A 259 -12.07 2.27 -22.68
C SER A 259 -10.97 3.16 -22.13
N ARG A 260 -9.75 3.03 -22.63
CA ARG A 260 -8.63 3.89 -22.23
C ARG A 260 -9.01 5.37 -22.30
N LYS A 261 -9.63 5.79 -23.41
CA LYS A 261 -10.04 7.18 -23.60
C LYS A 261 -11.07 7.62 -22.56
N SER A 262 -12.15 6.87 -22.38
CA SER A 262 -13.23 7.24 -21.45
C SER A 262 -12.77 7.19 -20.00
N TYR A 263 -11.86 6.27 -19.66
CA TYR A 263 -11.23 6.23 -18.32
C TYR A 263 -10.35 7.46 -18.08
N ALA A 264 -9.49 7.84 -19.04
CA ALA A 264 -8.66 9.05 -18.92
C ALA A 264 -9.51 10.31 -18.77
N GLU A 265 -10.60 10.44 -19.53
CA GLU A 265 -11.57 11.53 -19.39
C GLU A 265 -12.23 11.54 -18.00
N LEU A 266 -12.56 10.36 -17.48
CA LEU A 266 -13.15 10.22 -16.12
C LEU A 266 -12.16 10.67 -15.04
N VAL A 267 -10.90 10.28 -15.14
CA VAL A 267 -9.82 10.73 -14.23
C VAL A 267 -9.68 12.26 -14.27
N GLN A 268 -9.66 12.85 -15.46
CA GLN A 268 -9.57 14.32 -15.63
C GLN A 268 -10.78 15.05 -15.01
N LYS A 269 -11.99 14.55 -15.21
CA LYS A 269 -13.19 15.12 -14.59
C LYS A 269 -13.16 15.00 -13.07
N ALA A 270 -12.74 13.86 -12.52
CA ALA A 270 -12.55 13.67 -11.08
C ALA A 270 -11.48 14.61 -10.51
N ALA A 271 -10.40 14.87 -11.26
CA ALA A 271 -9.38 15.85 -10.88
C ALA A 271 -9.96 17.28 -10.81
N VAL A 272 -10.83 17.66 -11.73
CA VAL A 272 -11.55 18.94 -11.65
C VAL A 272 -12.50 18.98 -10.46
N GLU A 273 -13.23 17.88 -10.18
CA GLU A 273 -14.10 17.80 -9.01
C GLU A 273 -13.32 17.88 -7.68
N SER A 274 -12.08 17.38 -7.65
CA SER A 274 -11.22 17.46 -6.46
C SER A 274 -10.88 18.90 -6.07
N THR A 275 -10.74 19.81 -7.04
CA THR A 275 -10.55 21.25 -6.77
C THR A 275 -11.79 21.90 -6.17
N LYS A 276 -12.95 21.25 -6.27
CA LYS A 276 -14.23 21.70 -5.74
C LYS A 276 -14.63 20.96 -4.45
N GLY A 277 -13.72 20.13 -3.91
CA GLY A 277 -13.90 19.47 -2.63
C GLY A 277 -14.48 18.06 -2.69
N ALA A 278 -14.61 17.43 -3.88
CA ALA A 278 -14.89 15.99 -3.98
C ALA A 278 -13.58 15.22 -4.04
N TRP A 279 -13.42 14.16 -3.26
CA TRP A 279 -12.19 13.38 -3.20
C TRP A 279 -12.43 11.91 -2.92
N MET A 280 -11.46 11.08 -3.27
CA MET A 280 -11.45 9.66 -2.95
C MET A 280 -10.72 9.45 -1.62
N GLY A 281 -11.28 8.63 -0.74
CA GLY A 281 -10.64 8.30 0.53
C GLY A 281 -11.04 6.93 1.01
N MET A 282 -10.10 6.25 1.67
CA MET A 282 -10.27 4.93 2.28
C MET A 282 -9.63 4.90 3.66
N ASN A 283 -10.03 3.95 4.48
CA ASN A 283 -9.46 3.79 5.80
C ASN A 283 -8.02 3.26 5.72
N GLN A 284 -7.23 3.59 6.73
CA GLN A 284 -5.92 3.01 6.97
C GLN A 284 -6.01 2.06 8.15
N VAL A 285 -5.32 0.94 8.05
CA VAL A 285 -5.29 -0.11 9.08
C VAL A 285 -3.85 -0.30 9.52
N VAL A 286 -3.64 -0.38 10.82
CA VAL A 286 -2.34 -0.70 11.42
C VAL A 286 -2.50 -1.94 12.27
N ILE A 287 -1.75 -2.99 11.94
CA ILE A 287 -1.70 -4.21 12.73
C ILE A 287 -0.27 -4.37 13.25
N VAL A 288 -0.13 -4.52 14.55
CA VAL A 288 1.14 -4.90 15.18
C VAL A 288 0.98 -6.28 15.79
N ALA A 289 1.82 -7.19 15.38
CA ALA A 289 1.87 -8.54 15.90
C ALA A 289 3.25 -8.87 16.45
N LYS A 290 3.31 -9.61 17.57
CA LYS A 290 4.54 -10.13 18.16
C LYS A 290 4.63 -11.61 17.90
N LYS A 291 5.70 -12.07 17.24
CA LYS A 291 5.94 -13.49 16.99
C LYS A 291 6.30 -14.18 18.29
N SER A 292 5.62 -15.31 18.60
CA SER A 292 5.96 -16.14 19.76
C SER A 292 7.42 -16.60 19.73
N GLY A 293 7.99 -16.81 20.92
CA GLY A 293 9.37 -17.25 21.10
C GLY A 293 9.56 -18.74 20.79
#